data_3eeaeef1257c98c44f21d0437830a3f5
#
_entry.id   3eeaeef1257c98c44f21d0437830a3f5
#
_cell.length_a   1.000
_cell.length_b   1.000
_cell.length_c   1.000
_cell.angle_alpha   90.00
_cell.angle_beta   90.00
_cell.angle_gamma   90.00
#
_symmetry.space_group_name_H-M   'P 1'
#
loop_
_entity.id
_entity.type
_entity.pdbx_description
1 polymer ?
#
loop_
_entity_poly.entity_id
_entity_poly.type
_entity_poly.pdbx_seq_one_letter_code
_entity_poly.pdbx_strand_id
1 'polypeptide(L)'
;MQKNTPLILLAGLTPAQFMKRHWQKKPLLIRQAIPGMKPLIDRSTLLDMVESEEVESRHIVRKGEKWTLKKGPISRKSLPSLKTPDWTVLIQGVDLHNDAVHALLQQFRFVPDARLDDLMISYATEGGGVGPHFDSYDVFLLQAHGQRKWRIGRQKKFELQEGVPLKILKAFKPEAEFVLNPGDMLYLPPGYAHDGTAVGECMTYSIGFKVPRSAELASELLMGLSEEMTENAGTSLDVIYQDPSQTAAIKDAGIPAALQKFASQAVAKALKDPQILNCLLGETLTEPKPSVWFDPPDQDDLSAFAWPCGVRLDRRTKMLFDAKHIFVNGESFRAAGRDAKLLQKLANEKYLTAKEASGLSEAAAQLMKAWWEEGWWHPSDLIENGMT
;
A
#
# COMPACT_ATOMS: atom_id res chain seq x y z
N MET A 1 15.17 -2.42 11.59
CA MET A 1 15.33 -1.05 12.16
C MET A 1 15.20 -1.09 13.68
N GLN A 2 16.16 -0.53 14.43
CA GLN A 2 16.09 -0.51 15.91
C GLN A 2 15.03 0.52 16.35
N LYS A 3 13.96 0.06 17.00
CA LYS A 3 12.79 0.89 17.41
C LYS A 3 13.14 2.04 18.38
N ASN A 4 14.31 2.02 19.00
CA ASN A 4 14.74 2.98 20.02
C ASN A 4 15.89 3.90 19.57
N THR A 5 16.34 3.81 18.32
CA THR A 5 17.38 4.70 17.81
C THR A 5 16.75 5.94 17.19
N PRO A 6 17.21 7.16 17.55
CA PRO A 6 16.77 8.40 16.91
C PRO A 6 17.08 8.38 15.40
N LEU A 7 16.12 8.83 14.58
CA LEU A 7 16.27 8.88 13.13
C LEU A 7 16.26 10.34 12.65
N ILE A 8 17.21 10.68 11.79
CA ILE A 8 17.21 11.99 11.09
C ILE A 8 15.90 12.13 10.31
N LEU A 9 15.46 11.05 9.67
CA LEU A 9 14.18 10.93 8.95
C LEU A 9 12.96 11.36 9.81
N LEU A 10 13.07 11.35 11.13
CA LEU A 10 12.01 11.71 12.09
C LEU A 10 12.40 12.91 12.97
N ALA A 11 13.23 13.82 12.47
CA ALA A 11 13.73 15.00 13.23
C ALA A 11 14.45 14.61 14.53
N GLY A 12 15.20 13.52 14.53
CA GLY A 12 15.90 13.03 15.72
C GLY A 12 14.99 12.32 16.73
N LEU A 13 13.71 12.12 16.44
CA LEU A 13 12.84 11.28 17.25
C LEU A 13 13.13 9.81 17.00
N THR A 14 12.94 8.98 18.03
CA THR A 14 12.84 7.54 17.80
C THR A 14 11.50 7.21 17.13
N PRO A 15 11.38 6.09 16.39
CA PRO A 15 10.11 5.61 15.89
C PRO A 15 9.00 5.58 16.96
N ALA A 16 9.30 5.06 18.15
CA ALA A 16 8.34 5.02 19.25
C ALA A 16 7.88 6.43 19.70
N GLN A 17 8.79 7.39 19.74
CA GLN A 17 8.46 8.78 20.08
C GLN A 17 7.59 9.43 19.00
N PHE A 18 7.90 9.20 17.71
CA PHE A 18 7.08 9.69 16.60
C PHE A 18 5.66 9.11 16.67
N MET A 19 5.51 7.79 16.79
CA MET A 19 4.21 7.12 16.89
C MET A 19 3.40 7.67 18.08
N LYS A 20 4.03 7.89 19.22
CA LYS A 20 3.37 8.44 20.42
C LYS A 20 2.94 9.89 20.25
N ARG A 21 3.74 10.74 19.58
CA ARG A 21 3.56 12.21 19.59
C ARG A 21 2.88 12.75 18.34
N HIS A 22 3.09 12.12 17.17
CA HIS A 22 2.71 12.68 15.88
C HIS A 22 1.73 11.78 15.10
N TRP A 23 1.97 10.47 15.07
CA TRP A 23 1.18 9.54 14.27
C TRP A 23 -0.33 9.67 14.55
N GLN A 24 -1.12 9.98 13.52
CA GLN A 24 -2.56 10.26 13.57
C GLN A 24 -2.99 11.35 14.55
N LYS A 25 -2.10 12.27 14.89
CA LYS A 25 -2.35 13.31 15.90
C LYS A 25 -2.06 14.72 15.42
N LYS A 26 -0.86 14.97 14.91
CA LYS A 26 -0.42 16.31 14.51
C LYS A 26 0.71 16.27 13.47
N PRO A 27 0.79 17.30 12.60
CA PRO A 27 1.87 17.45 11.63
C PRO A 27 3.26 17.48 12.28
N LEU A 28 4.27 17.16 11.46
CA LEU A 28 5.68 17.32 11.80
C LEU A 28 6.44 17.82 10.58
N LEU A 29 7.03 19.00 10.67
CA LEU A 29 8.00 19.48 9.71
C LEU A 29 9.39 18.95 10.07
N ILE A 30 10.08 18.35 9.12
CA ILE A 30 11.40 17.75 9.29
C ILE A 30 12.33 18.41 8.28
N ARG A 31 13.23 19.25 8.78
CA ARG A 31 14.26 19.84 7.91
C ARG A 31 15.36 18.84 7.69
N GLN A 32 15.82 18.70 6.44
CA GLN A 32 16.87 17.77 6.04
C GLN A 32 16.62 16.34 6.56
N ALA A 33 15.40 15.85 6.40
CA ALA A 33 15.07 14.46 6.72
C ALA A 33 15.97 13.47 5.95
N ILE A 34 16.35 13.84 4.72
CA ILE A 34 17.36 13.16 3.88
C ILE A 34 18.37 14.22 3.44
N PRO A 35 19.50 14.40 4.17
CA PRO A 35 20.51 15.37 3.80
C PRO A 35 21.09 15.10 2.41
N GLY A 36 21.23 16.14 1.60
CA GLY A 36 21.80 16.01 0.26
C GLY A 36 20.89 15.28 -0.74
N MET A 37 19.59 15.23 -0.49
CA MET A 37 18.61 14.56 -1.34
C MET A 37 18.76 14.96 -2.81
N LYS A 38 18.85 13.95 -3.67
CA LYS A 38 18.73 14.06 -5.13
C LYS A 38 17.58 13.18 -5.59
N PRO A 39 16.90 13.54 -6.69
CA PRO A 39 15.87 12.66 -7.23
C PRO A 39 16.40 11.25 -7.49
N LEU A 40 15.68 10.24 -7.04
CA LEU A 40 16.02 8.82 -7.25
C LEU A 40 15.66 8.33 -8.65
N ILE A 41 14.82 9.08 -9.34
CA ILE A 41 14.41 8.87 -10.72
C ILE A 41 14.55 10.20 -11.46
N ASP A 42 15.11 10.20 -12.64
CA ASP A 42 15.22 11.41 -13.44
C ASP A 42 13.87 11.81 -14.06
N ARG A 43 13.75 13.09 -14.39
CA ARG A 43 12.50 13.65 -14.92
C ARG A 43 12.04 12.96 -16.21
N SER A 44 12.97 12.59 -17.10
CA SER A 44 12.61 11.97 -18.37
C SER A 44 11.94 10.63 -18.12
N THR A 45 12.61 9.76 -17.39
CA THR A 45 12.11 8.44 -17.01
C THR A 45 10.78 8.54 -16.27
N LEU A 46 10.66 9.49 -15.33
CA LEU A 46 9.40 9.72 -14.61
C LEU A 46 8.25 10.12 -15.56
N LEU A 47 8.52 10.99 -16.52
CA LEU A 47 7.50 11.43 -17.49
C LEU A 47 7.21 10.36 -18.57
N ASP A 48 8.12 9.42 -18.82
CA ASP A 48 7.85 8.28 -19.71
C ASP A 48 6.88 7.27 -19.05
N MET A 49 6.92 7.14 -17.73
CA MET A 49 5.99 6.27 -16.99
C MET A 49 4.52 6.66 -17.18
N VAL A 50 4.18 7.91 -17.53
CA VAL A 50 2.78 8.31 -17.75
C VAL A 50 2.15 7.68 -19.00
N GLU A 51 2.96 7.13 -19.93
CA GLU A 51 2.49 6.44 -21.13
C GLU A 51 2.18 4.95 -20.88
N SER A 52 2.63 4.40 -19.75
CA SER A 52 2.43 2.99 -19.42
C SER A 52 0.99 2.74 -18.93
N GLU A 53 0.38 1.66 -19.41
CA GLU A 53 -0.90 1.14 -18.90
C GLU A 53 -0.75 0.54 -17.51
N GLU A 54 0.46 0.14 -17.14
CA GLU A 54 0.82 -0.47 -15.87
C GLU A 54 0.91 0.55 -14.73
N VAL A 55 1.00 1.83 -15.07
CA VAL A 55 1.26 2.89 -14.11
C VAL A 55 0.04 3.79 -13.98
N GLU A 56 -0.57 3.81 -12.81
CA GLU A 56 -1.64 4.77 -12.54
C GLU A 56 -1.06 6.19 -12.52
N SER A 57 -1.49 7.01 -13.47
CA SER A 57 -1.05 8.39 -13.56
C SER A 57 -2.20 9.37 -13.75
N ARG A 58 -1.97 10.61 -13.35
CA ARG A 58 -2.95 11.70 -13.46
C ARG A 58 -2.24 12.97 -13.88
N HIS A 59 -2.74 13.63 -14.92
CA HIS A 59 -2.28 14.94 -15.36
C HIS A 59 -3.32 15.99 -15.00
N ILE A 60 -2.90 17.02 -14.30
CA ILE A 60 -3.75 18.09 -13.77
C ILE A 60 -3.22 19.42 -14.28
N VAL A 61 -4.11 20.25 -14.82
CA VAL A 61 -3.81 21.61 -15.27
C VAL A 61 -4.79 22.56 -14.64
N ARG A 62 -4.29 23.70 -14.13
CA ARG A 62 -5.09 24.82 -13.66
C ARG A 62 -4.96 25.99 -14.63
N LYS A 63 -6.08 26.55 -15.08
CA LYS A 63 -6.14 27.79 -15.86
C LYS A 63 -7.09 28.76 -15.17
N GLY A 64 -6.55 29.70 -14.39
CA GLY A 64 -7.34 30.56 -13.50
C GLY A 64 -8.07 29.69 -12.45
N GLU A 65 -9.40 29.74 -12.47
CA GLU A 65 -10.24 28.91 -11.57
C GLU A 65 -10.63 27.56 -12.18
N LYS A 66 -10.32 27.30 -13.46
CA LYS A 66 -10.68 26.06 -14.15
C LYS A 66 -9.62 25.00 -13.95
N TRP A 67 -10.06 23.83 -13.48
CA TRP A 67 -9.26 22.64 -13.32
C TRP A 67 -9.59 21.59 -14.38
N THR A 68 -8.58 20.92 -14.90
CA THR A 68 -8.73 19.76 -15.77
C THR A 68 -7.93 18.61 -15.21
N LEU A 69 -8.51 17.40 -15.28
CA LEU A 69 -7.89 16.14 -14.88
C LEU A 69 -7.96 15.17 -16.05
N LYS A 70 -6.83 14.59 -16.40
CA LYS A 70 -6.73 13.49 -17.36
C LYS A 70 -6.06 12.31 -16.66
N LYS A 71 -6.68 11.13 -16.74
CA LYS A 71 -6.11 9.88 -16.23
C LYS A 71 -5.22 9.24 -17.28
N GLY A 72 -4.19 8.52 -16.84
CA GLY A 72 -3.33 7.72 -17.71
C GLY A 72 -4.02 6.52 -18.36
N PRO A 73 -3.39 5.91 -19.37
CA PRO A 73 -2.11 6.32 -19.95
C PRO A 73 -2.21 7.65 -20.74
N ILE A 74 -1.13 8.45 -20.69
CA ILE A 74 -1.10 9.78 -21.28
C ILE A 74 0.12 9.90 -22.19
N SER A 75 -0.08 10.13 -23.48
CA SER A 75 1.05 10.34 -24.38
C SER A 75 1.89 11.54 -23.92
N ARG A 76 3.18 11.34 -23.78
CA ARG A 76 4.16 12.35 -23.40
C ARG A 76 4.09 13.60 -24.29
N LYS A 77 3.80 13.40 -25.59
CA LYS A 77 3.62 14.49 -26.57
C LYS A 77 2.40 15.37 -26.25
N SER A 78 1.44 14.87 -25.49
CA SER A 78 0.24 15.62 -25.09
C SER A 78 0.42 16.41 -23.79
N LEU A 79 1.54 16.22 -23.08
CA LEU A 79 1.88 17.01 -21.91
C LEU A 79 2.27 18.42 -22.35
N PRO A 80 1.92 19.46 -21.56
CA PRO A 80 2.35 20.83 -21.87
C PRO A 80 3.88 20.96 -21.83
N SER A 81 4.40 22.00 -22.46
CA SER A 81 5.82 22.35 -22.34
C SER A 81 6.21 22.54 -20.87
N LEU A 82 7.41 22.12 -20.49
CA LEU A 82 7.97 22.33 -19.14
C LEU A 82 8.03 23.82 -18.74
N LYS A 83 8.01 24.74 -19.72
CA LYS A 83 7.95 26.19 -19.49
C LYS A 83 6.53 26.70 -19.24
N THR A 84 5.51 25.89 -19.51
CA THR A 84 4.10 26.24 -19.23
C THR A 84 3.86 26.09 -17.73
N PRO A 85 3.31 27.13 -17.05
CA PRO A 85 3.02 27.04 -15.62
C PRO A 85 1.72 26.27 -15.35
N ASP A 86 1.43 26.07 -14.05
CA ASP A 86 0.15 25.60 -13.52
C ASP A 86 -0.26 24.18 -13.95
N TRP A 87 0.70 23.26 -14.16
CA TRP A 87 0.38 21.86 -14.37
C TRP A 87 1.23 20.92 -13.53
N THR A 88 0.69 19.75 -13.26
CA THR A 88 1.37 18.66 -12.52
C THR A 88 0.96 17.31 -13.06
N VAL A 89 1.86 16.33 -12.98
CA VAL A 89 1.54 14.90 -13.08
C VAL A 89 1.75 14.24 -11.74
N LEU A 90 0.87 13.30 -11.42
CA LEU A 90 0.96 12.41 -10.28
C LEU A 90 1.14 11.00 -10.81
N ILE A 91 2.14 10.29 -10.33
CA ILE A 91 2.49 8.92 -10.74
C ILE A 91 2.49 8.06 -9.50
N GLN A 92 1.53 7.15 -9.44
CA GLN A 92 1.25 6.30 -8.29
C GLN A 92 2.16 5.06 -8.31
N GLY A 93 2.52 4.52 -7.16
CA GLY A 93 3.20 3.23 -7.07
C GLY A 93 4.58 3.19 -7.74
N VAL A 94 5.33 4.29 -7.78
CA VAL A 94 6.66 4.33 -8.44
C VAL A 94 7.65 3.37 -7.78
N ASP A 95 7.46 3.04 -6.51
CA ASP A 95 8.20 2.01 -5.77
C ASP A 95 8.06 0.60 -6.35
N LEU A 96 6.97 0.32 -7.09
CA LEU A 96 6.77 -0.95 -7.79
C LEU A 96 7.62 -1.07 -9.09
N HIS A 97 8.13 0.06 -9.58
CA HIS A 97 8.82 0.16 -10.88
C HIS A 97 10.28 0.61 -10.77
N ASN A 98 10.74 1.01 -9.57
CA ASN A 98 12.11 1.52 -9.37
C ASN A 98 12.68 1.09 -8.02
N ASP A 99 13.82 0.39 -8.03
CA ASP A 99 14.44 -0.18 -6.83
C ASP A 99 14.92 0.89 -5.82
N ALA A 100 15.43 2.02 -6.29
CA ALA A 100 15.87 3.09 -5.40
C ALA A 100 14.68 3.76 -4.69
N VAL A 101 13.55 3.91 -5.40
CA VAL A 101 12.30 4.42 -4.82
C VAL A 101 11.71 3.40 -3.84
N HIS A 102 11.74 2.11 -4.18
CA HIS A 102 11.36 1.04 -3.27
C HIS A 102 12.22 1.04 -2.00
N ALA A 103 13.53 1.15 -2.12
CA ALA A 103 14.45 1.22 -0.96
C ALA A 103 14.16 2.43 -0.06
N LEU A 104 13.75 3.56 -0.62
CA LEU A 104 13.30 4.71 0.16
C LEU A 104 12.00 4.38 0.93
N LEU A 105 11.01 3.75 0.29
CA LEU A 105 9.76 3.35 0.94
C LEU A 105 10.03 2.41 2.14
N GLN A 106 11.00 1.50 2.02
CA GLN A 106 11.38 0.57 3.10
C GLN A 106 11.90 1.28 4.36
N GLN A 107 12.37 2.53 4.27
CA GLN A 107 12.80 3.30 5.45
C GLN A 107 11.63 3.68 6.38
N PHE A 108 10.39 3.58 5.92
CA PHE A 108 9.18 3.90 6.68
C PHE A 108 8.55 2.68 7.35
N ARG A 109 9.19 1.53 7.32
CA ARG A 109 8.72 0.28 7.96
C ARG A 109 8.79 0.30 9.50
N PHE A 110 8.99 1.44 10.12
CA PHE A 110 8.65 1.64 11.53
C PHE A 110 7.12 1.70 11.76
N VAL A 111 6.34 1.91 10.71
CA VAL A 111 4.91 1.58 10.62
C VAL A 111 4.78 0.17 10.04
N PRO A 112 3.89 -0.70 10.55
CA PRO A 112 3.72 -2.05 10.03
C PRO A 112 3.44 -2.11 8.52
N ASP A 113 4.01 -3.09 7.83
CA ASP A 113 3.86 -3.30 6.38
C ASP A 113 2.38 -3.38 5.95
N ALA A 114 1.51 -3.92 6.80
CA ALA A 114 0.05 -3.94 6.59
C ALA A 114 -0.58 -2.55 6.42
N ARG A 115 0.12 -1.49 6.86
CA ARG A 115 -0.30 -0.09 6.77
C ARG A 115 0.47 0.70 5.71
N LEU A 116 1.60 0.20 5.23
CA LEU A 116 2.37 0.83 4.17
C LEU A 116 1.63 0.63 2.84
N ASP A 117 1.43 1.72 2.09
CA ASP A 117 0.75 1.64 0.80
C ASP A 117 1.74 1.70 -0.36
N ASP A 118 2.12 2.88 -0.77
CA ASP A 118 3.01 3.10 -1.90
C ASP A 118 3.78 4.42 -1.79
N LEU A 119 4.66 4.63 -2.74
CA LEU A 119 5.32 5.89 -2.96
C LEU A 119 4.87 6.50 -4.30
N MET A 120 4.08 7.57 -4.21
CA MET A 120 3.65 8.39 -5.34
C MET A 120 4.67 9.50 -5.58
N ILE A 121 5.00 9.80 -6.83
CA ILE A 121 5.81 10.96 -7.20
C ILE A 121 4.95 11.97 -7.96
N SER A 122 5.00 13.22 -7.51
CA SER A 122 4.46 14.36 -8.25
C SER A 122 5.57 15.17 -8.89
N TYR A 123 5.44 15.42 -10.19
CA TYR A 123 6.21 16.45 -10.90
C TYR A 123 5.31 17.65 -11.19
N ALA A 124 5.80 18.85 -10.97
CA ALA A 124 5.04 20.06 -11.20
C ALA A 124 5.92 21.18 -11.77
N THR A 125 5.34 22.02 -12.64
CA THR A 125 5.94 23.28 -13.09
C THR A 125 5.53 24.43 -12.17
N GLU A 126 6.08 25.63 -12.36
CA GLU A 126 5.74 26.82 -11.58
C GLU A 126 4.20 26.94 -11.39
N GLY A 127 3.77 27.14 -10.15
CA GLY A 127 2.35 27.25 -9.80
C GLY A 127 1.55 25.94 -9.82
N GLY A 128 2.14 24.84 -10.33
CA GLY A 128 1.50 23.54 -10.42
C GLY A 128 1.17 22.94 -9.04
N GLY A 129 0.06 22.21 -8.99
CA GLY A 129 -0.46 21.57 -7.77
C GLY A 129 -1.82 20.95 -8.02
N VAL A 130 -2.46 20.47 -6.96
CA VAL A 130 -3.79 19.82 -7.02
C VAL A 130 -4.88 20.61 -6.28
N GLY A 131 -4.52 21.81 -5.78
CA GLY A 131 -5.39 22.63 -4.96
C GLY A 131 -5.54 22.17 -3.52
N PRO A 132 -6.23 22.96 -2.68
CA PRO A 132 -6.43 22.63 -1.27
C PRO A 132 -7.37 21.42 -1.13
N HIS A 133 -6.89 20.40 -0.45
CA HIS A 133 -7.61 19.15 -0.22
C HIS A 133 -7.23 18.53 1.14
N PHE A 134 -7.78 17.37 1.46
CA PHE A 134 -7.40 16.54 2.59
C PHE A 134 -7.42 15.08 2.19
N ASP A 135 -6.56 14.31 2.84
CA ASP A 135 -6.51 12.86 2.69
C ASP A 135 -7.10 12.17 3.91
N SER A 136 -7.64 10.97 3.71
CA SER A 136 -8.13 10.12 4.79
C SER A 136 -7.02 9.26 5.42
N TYR A 137 -5.77 9.40 4.96
CA TYR A 137 -4.62 8.60 5.35
C TYR A 137 -3.46 9.47 5.83
N ASP A 138 -2.52 8.84 6.50
CA ASP A 138 -1.25 9.44 6.88
C ASP A 138 -0.33 9.57 5.66
N VAL A 139 0.42 10.67 5.55
CA VAL A 139 1.37 10.86 4.44
C VAL A 139 2.62 11.59 4.90
N PHE A 140 3.78 11.17 4.39
CA PHE A 140 5.01 11.96 4.42
C PHE A 140 5.27 12.54 3.03
N LEU A 141 5.47 13.84 2.97
CA LEU A 141 5.72 14.62 1.77
C LEU A 141 7.19 15.04 1.75
N LEU A 142 8.02 14.25 1.06
CA LEU A 142 9.46 14.49 0.93
C LEU A 142 9.72 15.32 -0.32
N GLN A 143 10.36 16.47 -0.17
CA GLN A 143 10.80 17.27 -1.31
C GLN A 143 12.07 16.68 -1.89
N ALA A 144 12.02 16.21 -3.15
CA ALA A 144 13.13 15.55 -3.81
C ALA A 144 13.89 16.47 -4.76
N HIS A 145 13.20 17.41 -5.41
CA HIS A 145 13.79 18.38 -6.34
C HIS A 145 13.03 19.70 -6.30
N GLY A 146 13.73 20.82 -6.50
CA GLY A 146 13.13 22.15 -6.50
C GLY A 146 12.45 22.51 -5.19
N GLN A 147 11.52 23.42 -5.21
CA GLN A 147 10.84 23.91 -4.00
C GLN A 147 9.34 23.73 -4.13
N ARG A 148 8.67 23.43 -3.02
CA ARG A 148 7.20 23.45 -2.93
C ARG A 148 6.77 24.18 -1.68
N LYS A 149 5.82 25.09 -1.88
CA LYS A 149 5.16 25.80 -0.80
C LYS A 149 3.95 25.01 -0.34
N TRP A 150 3.92 24.64 0.92
CA TRP A 150 2.83 23.94 1.56
C TRP A 150 2.10 24.84 2.53
N ARG A 151 0.79 24.97 2.35
CA ARG A 151 -0.13 25.58 3.32
C ARG A 151 -0.90 24.45 3.97
N ILE A 152 -0.96 24.43 5.30
CA ILE A 152 -1.62 23.36 6.04
C ILE A 152 -2.52 23.92 7.13
N GLY A 153 -3.59 23.19 7.49
CA GLY A 153 -4.47 23.61 8.58
C GLY A 153 -5.62 22.64 8.83
N ARG A 154 -6.09 22.60 10.08
CA ARG A 154 -7.31 21.88 10.42
C ARG A 154 -8.52 22.62 9.87
N GLN A 155 -9.48 21.89 9.35
CA GLN A 155 -10.74 22.46 8.89
C GLN A 155 -11.89 21.91 9.72
N LYS A 156 -12.88 22.77 10.01
CA LYS A 156 -14.12 22.37 10.69
C LYS A 156 -15.14 21.77 9.71
N LYS A 157 -15.05 22.17 8.43
CA LYS A 157 -15.95 21.74 7.36
C LYS A 157 -15.13 21.33 6.14
N PHE A 158 -15.52 20.24 5.52
CA PHE A 158 -14.87 19.67 4.35
C PHE A 158 -15.77 19.76 3.11
N GLU A 159 -16.40 20.93 2.92
CA GLU A 159 -17.22 21.20 1.72
C GLU A 159 -16.32 21.27 0.49
N LEU A 160 -16.69 20.51 -0.53
CA LEU A 160 -15.94 20.47 -1.79
C LEU A 160 -16.51 21.43 -2.81
N GLN A 161 -15.66 21.90 -3.72
CA GLN A 161 -16.09 22.70 -4.87
C GLN A 161 -16.89 21.83 -5.83
N GLU A 162 -18.05 22.31 -6.27
CA GLU A 162 -18.84 21.65 -7.28
C GLU A 162 -18.32 21.92 -8.69
N GLY A 163 -18.53 20.98 -9.61
CA GLY A 163 -18.18 21.15 -11.02
C GLY A 163 -16.68 21.09 -11.34
N VAL A 164 -15.83 20.73 -10.38
CA VAL A 164 -14.40 20.48 -10.60
C VAL A 164 -14.09 18.97 -10.55
N PRO A 165 -13.17 18.47 -11.39
CA PRO A 165 -12.85 17.04 -11.44
C PRO A 165 -11.95 16.55 -10.29
N LEU A 166 -11.64 17.41 -9.33
CA LEU A 166 -10.78 17.17 -8.18
C LEU A 166 -11.55 17.41 -6.88
N LYS A 167 -11.15 16.75 -5.79
CA LYS A 167 -11.73 16.96 -4.46
C LYS A 167 -11.15 18.21 -3.79
N ILE A 168 -11.37 19.37 -4.37
CA ILE A 168 -10.85 20.64 -3.88
C ILE A 168 -11.80 21.22 -2.82
N LEU A 169 -11.25 21.66 -1.69
CA LEU A 169 -12.01 22.34 -0.64
C LEU A 169 -12.56 23.67 -1.14
N LYS A 170 -13.84 23.94 -0.89
CA LYS A 170 -14.50 25.21 -1.22
C LYS A 170 -13.93 26.38 -0.43
N ALA A 171 -13.56 26.14 0.80
CA ALA A 171 -12.91 27.11 1.69
C ALA A 171 -11.74 26.42 2.42
N PHE A 172 -10.58 27.04 2.40
CA PHE A 172 -9.39 26.59 3.09
C PHE A 172 -8.75 27.74 3.87
N LYS A 173 -8.61 27.56 5.17
CA LYS A 173 -7.90 28.50 6.05
C LYS A 173 -6.63 27.85 6.56
N PRO A 174 -5.45 28.18 6.01
CA PRO A 174 -4.21 27.63 6.51
C PRO A 174 -3.88 28.15 7.90
N GLU A 175 -3.34 27.30 8.75
CA GLU A 175 -2.80 27.63 10.08
C GLU A 175 -1.29 27.82 10.03
N ALA A 176 -0.62 27.20 9.06
CA ALA A 176 0.82 27.31 8.85
C ALA A 176 1.17 27.22 7.37
N GLU A 177 2.31 27.83 7.02
CA GLU A 177 2.89 27.79 5.69
C GLU A 177 4.38 27.44 5.77
N PHE A 178 4.85 26.56 4.89
CA PHE A 178 6.24 26.13 4.81
C PHE A 178 6.69 26.04 3.36
N VAL A 179 7.90 26.51 3.07
CA VAL A 179 8.59 26.16 1.82
C VAL A 179 9.52 25.00 2.13
N LEU A 180 9.35 23.88 1.43
CA LEU A 180 10.23 22.73 1.50
C LEU A 180 11.28 22.81 0.41
N ASN A 181 12.55 22.61 0.82
CA ASN A 181 13.71 22.43 -0.05
C ASN A 181 14.04 20.95 -0.20
N PRO A 182 14.87 20.54 -1.19
CA PRO A 182 15.30 19.15 -1.32
C PRO A 182 15.84 18.60 -0.01
N GLY A 183 15.33 17.43 0.39
CA GLY A 183 15.64 16.79 1.66
C GLY A 183 14.72 17.15 2.83
N ASP A 184 13.95 18.23 2.74
CA ASP A 184 12.92 18.54 3.73
C ASP A 184 11.71 17.63 3.57
N MET A 185 11.04 17.32 4.68
CA MET A 185 9.87 16.45 4.69
C MET A 185 8.78 16.98 5.62
N LEU A 186 7.53 16.82 5.23
CA LEU A 186 6.36 17.19 6.01
C LEU A 186 5.47 15.97 6.23
N TYR A 187 5.25 15.58 7.49
CA TYR A 187 4.27 14.58 7.84
C TYR A 187 2.91 15.23 8.11
N LEU A 188 1.85 14.67 7.53
CA LEU A 188 0.46 15.07 7.75
C LEU A 188 -0.37 13.87 8.20
N PRO A 189 -1.13 14.00 9.31
CA PRO A 189 -2.09 12.99 9.74
C PRO A 189 -3.39 13.06 8.92
N PRO A 190 -4.25 12.02 8.95
CA PRO A 190 -5.54 11.99 8.28
C PRO A 190 -6.40 13.22 8.59
N GLY A 191 -7.11 13.71 7.56
CA GLY A 191 -8.02 14.85 7.69
C GLY A 191 -7.34 16.22 7.88
N TYR A 192 -6.01 16.29 7.79
CA TYR A 192 -5.31 17.57 7.81
C TYR A 192 -5.32 18.19 6.41
N ALA A 193 -6.06 19.29 6.24
CA ALA A 193 -6.14 19.94 4.95
C ALA A 193 -4.81 20.59 4.57
N HIS A 194 -4.47 20.49 3.30
CA HIS A 194 -3.22 21.00 2.77
C HIS A 194 -3.33 21.41 1.31
N ASP A 195 -2.42 22.30 0.91
CA ASP A 195 -2.30 22.82 -0.45
C ASP A 195 -0.83 23.03 -0.79
N GLY A 196 -0.35 22.27 -1.75
CA GLY A 196 1.04 22.28 -2.21
C GLY A 196 1.18 22.93 -3.57
N THR A 197 1.84 24.06 -3.64
CA THR A 197 2.11 24.81 -4.87
C THR A 197 3.58 24.78 -5.20
N ALA A 198 3.94 24.44 -6.43
CA ALA A 198 5.31 24.44 -6.90
C ALA A 198 5.88 25.86 -6.99
N VAL A 199 7.13 26.03 -6.54
CA VAL A 199 7.94 27.24 -6.72
C VAL A 199 9.05 26.87 -7.68
N GLY A 200 8.90 27.25 -8.94
CA GLY A 200 9.66 26.68 -10.03
C GLY A 200 9.25 25.23 -10.35
N GLU A 201 10.11 24.55 -11.11
CA GLU A 201 9.98 23.10 -11.36
C GLU A 201 10.30 22.32 -10.09
N CYS A 202 9.48 21.33 -9.72
CA CYS A 202 9.76 20.55 -8.53
C CYS A 202 9.24 19.10 -8.60
N MET A 203 9.82 18.22 -7.75
CA MET A 203 9.35 16.87 -7.50
C MET A 203 9.13 16.66 -6.00
N THR A 204 7.99 16.10 -5.64
CA THR A 204 7.67 15.68 -4.28
C THR A 204 7.34 14.19 -4.26
N TYR A 205 7.94 13.47 -3.33
CA TYR A 205 7.69 12.06 -3.07
C TYR A 205 6.71 11.95 -1.91
N SER A 206 5.56 11.32 -2.16
CA SER A 206 4.51 11.13 -1.16
C SER A 206 4.50 9.67 -0.73
N ILE A 207 4.87 9.41 0.51
CA ILE A 207 4.84 8.10 1.14
C ILE A 207 3.49 7.95 1.83
N GLY A 208 2.61 7.13 1.24
CA GLY A 208 1.24 6.91 1.69
C GLY A 208 1.09 5.70 2.60
N PHE A 209 0.06 5.76 3.48
CA PHE A 209 -0.26 4.66 4.38
C PHE A 209 -1.74 4.31 4.27
N LYS A 210 -2.05 3.02 4.15
CA LYS A 210 -3.42 2.52 4.13
C LYS A 210 -4.17 2.86 5.42
N VAL A 211 -5.40 3.29 5.29
CA VAL A 211 -6.36 3.43 6.40
C VAL A 211 -7.59 2.58 6.09
N PRO A 212 -7.64 1.35 6.58
CA PRO A 212 -8.78 0.48 6.37
C PRO A 212 -10.07 1.13 6.90
N ARG A 213 -11.12 1.09 6.12
CA ARG A 213 -12.46 1.52 6.55
C ARG A 213 -13.24 0.30 7.00
N SER A 214 -13.92 0.40 8.12
CA SER A 214 -14.64 -0.74 8.71
C SER A 214 -15.65 -1.38 7.75
N ALA A 215 -16.37 -0.58 6.96
CA ALA A 215 -17.35 -1.10 6.00
C ALA A 215 -16.68 -1.79 4.80
N GLU A 216 -15.60 -1.23 4.27
CA GLU A 216 -14.82 -1.81 3.16
C GLU A 216 -14.20 -3.13 3.62
N LEU A 217 -13.49 -3.12 4.76
CA LEU A 217 -12.87 -4.32 5.31
C LEU A 217 -13.88 -5.41 5.63
N ALA A 218 -15.03 -5.05 6.24
CA ALA A 218 -16.08 -6.01 6.52
C ALA A 218 -16.67 -6.61 5.24
N SER A 219 -16.84 -5.80 4.19
CA SER A 219 -17.32 -6.27 2.88
C SER A 219 -16.36 -7.28 2.26
N GLU A 220 -15.06 -6.97 2.23
CA GLU A 220 -14.02 -7.85 1.70
C GLU A 220 -13.95 -9.18 2.45
N LEU A 221 -13.94 -9.13 3.79
CA LEU A 221 -13.92 -10.34 4.62
C LEU A 221 -15.19 -11.19 4.48
N LEU A 222 -16.37 -10.56 4.32
CA LEU A 222 -17.61 -11.30 4.09
C LEU A 222 -17.68 -11.93 2.69
N MET A 223 -17.09 -11.28 1.69
CA MET A 223 -16.96 -11.86 0.34
C MET A 223 -16.05 -13.08 0.37
N GLY A 224 -14.84 -12.98 0.93
CA GLY A 224 -13.94 -14.12 1.08
C GLY A 224 -14.55 -15.26 1.92
N LEU A 225 -15.29 -14.92 2.98
CA LEU A 225 -16.02 -15.94 3.78
C LEU A 225 -17.09 -16.64 2.94
N SER A 226 -17.78 -15.93 2.05
CA SER A 226 -18.79 -16.52 1.15
C SER A 226 -18.15 -17.48 0.14
N GLU A 227 -16.98 -17.17 -0.38
CA GLU A 227 -16.20 -18.03 -1.28
C GLU A 227 -15.77 -19.31 -0.57
N GLU A 228 -15.17 -19.19 0.61
CA GLU A 228 -14.76 -20.32 1.46
C GLU A 228 -15.95 -21.24 1.80
N MET A 229 -17.11 -20.68 2.11
CA MET A 229 -18.31 -21.45 2.37
C MET A 229 -18.82 -22.17 1.13
N THR A 230 -18.68 -21.58 -0.05
CA THR A 230 -19.10 -22.19 -1.32
C THR A 230 -18.22 -23.37 -1.69
N GLU A 231 -16.91 -23.27 -1.48
CA GLU A 231 -15.96 -24.38 -1.69
C GLU A 231 -16.22 -25.58 -0.75
N ASN A 232 -16.72 -25.28 0.45
CA ASN A 232 -17.11 -26.29 1.45
C ASN A 232 -18.56 -26.79 1.29
N ALA A 233 -19.33 -26.33 0.30
CA ALA A 233 -20.69 -26.77 0.07
C ALA A 233 -20.72 -28.27 -0.29
N GLY A 234 -21.68 -28.99 0.28
CA GLY A 234 -21.82 -30.46 0.11
C GLY A 234 -20.86 -31.28 0.99
N THR A 235 -20.06 -30.66 1.83
CA THR A 235 -19.26 -31.35 2.85
C THR A 235 -20.09 -31.71 4.08
N SER A 236 -19.52 -32.42 5.05
CA SER A 236 -20.17 -32.72 6.35
C SER A 236 -20.48 -31.46 7.20
N LEU A 237 -19.99 -30.29 6.79
CA LEU A 237 -20.25 -29.00 7.43
C LEU A 237 -21.51 -28.33 6.88
N ASP A 238 -22.01 -28.75 5.72
CA ASP A 238 -23.21 -28.23 5.08
C ASP A 238 -24.45 -28.94 5.65
N VAL A 239 -25.22 -28.20 6.42
CA VAL A 239 -26.40 -28.75 7.13
C VAL A 239 -27.67 -28.35 6.40
N ILE A 240 -28.43 -29.36 5.96
CA ILE A 240 -29.73 -29.15 5.30
C ILE A 240 -30.76 -28.77 6.36
N TYR A 241 -31.56 -27.71 6.08
CA TYR A 241 -32.69 -27.35 6.92
C TYR A 241 -33.73 -28.48 7.03
N GLN A 242 -34.21 -28.74 8.22
CA GLN A 242 -35.26 -29.73 8.52
C GLN A 242 -36.29 -29.15 9.49
N ASP A 243 -37.55 -29.37 9.20
CA ASP A 243 -38.66 -28.90 10.00
C ASP A 243 -39.77 -29.97 10.22
N PRO A 244 -39.44 -31.17 10.71
CA PRO A 244 -40.37 -32.29 10.84
C PRO A 244 -41.56 -31.98 11.75
N SER A 245 -41.49 -30.92 12.55
CA SER A 245 -42.58 -30.46 13.44
C SER A 245 -43.34 -29.26 12.90
N GLN A 246 -43.08 -28.83 11.63
CA GLN A 246 -43.79 -27.71 11.03
C GLN A 246 -45.29 -28.02 10.87
N THR A 247 -46.13 -27.18 11.41
CA THR A 247 -47.60 -27.27 11.22
C THR A 247 -48.01 -26.66 9.89
N ALA A 248 -49.21 -27.02 9.39
CA ALA A 248 -49.74 -26.40 8.19
C ALA A 248 -49.78 -24.86 8.29
N ALA A 249 -49.41 -24.19 7.22
CA ALA A 249 -49.37 -22.74 7.19
C ALA A 249 -50.76 -22.11 7.32
N ILE A 250 -50.90 -21.11 8.17
CA ILE A 250 -52.13 -20.28 8.29
C ILE A 250 -52.03 -19.07 7.35
N LYS A 251 -50.79 -18.67 7.02
CA LYS A 251 -50.44 -17.58 6.08
C LYS A 251 -49.37 -18.10 5.15
N ASP A 252 -49.71 -18.43 3.92
CA ASP A 252 -48.87 -19.16 2.97
C ASP A 252 -47.58 -18.39 2.61
N ALA A 253 -47.62 -17.05 2.61
CA ALA A 253 -46.46 -16.21 2.30
C ALA A 253 -45.59 -15.85 3.54
N GLY A 254 -45.90 -16.41 4.71
CA GLY A 254 -45.13 -16.13 5.94
C GLY A 254 -43.86 -16.95 6.03
N ILE A 255 -42.69 -16.33 6.24
CA ILE A 255 -41.43 -17.05 6.47
C ILE A 255 -41.47 -17.71 7.86
N PRO A 256 -41.30 -19.06 7.95
CA PRO A 256 -41.30 -19.75 9.23
C PRO A 256 -40.20 -19.23 10.18
N ALA A 257 -40.55 -19.05 11.44
CA ALA A 257 -39.59 -18.59 12.46
C ALA A 257 -38.40 -19.56 12.63
N ALA A 258 -38.65 -20.87 12.44
CA ALA A 258 -37.59 -21.89 12.46
C ALA A 258 -36.56 -21.70 11.33
N LEU A 259 -37.02 -21.38 10.11
CA LEU A 259 -36.15 -21.08 8.97
C LEU A 259 -35.36 -19.78 9.20
N GLN A 260 -35.97 -18.73 9.74
CA GLN A 260 -35.27 -17.48 10.10
C GLN A 260 -34.16 -17.75 11.14
N LYS A 261 -34.48 -18.56 12.15
CA LYS A 261 -33.51 -18.98 13.18
C LYS A 261 -32.36 -19.78 12.58
N PHE A 262 -32.68 -20.75 11.71
CA PHE A 262 -31.68 -21.56 11.01
C PHE A 262 -30.70 -20.68 10.18
N ALA A 263 -31.24 -19.77 9.37
CA ALA A 263 -30.43 -18.84 8.57
C ALA A 263 -29.52 -17.96 9.46
N SER A 264 -30.08 -17.39 10.54
CA SER A 264 -29.31 -16.58 11.48
C SER A 264 -28.19 -17.38 12.17
N GLN A 265 -28.46 -18.65 12.51
CA GLN A 265 -27.50 -19.54 13.13
C GLN A 265 -26.38 -19.95 12.14
N ALA A 266 -26.72 -20.17 10.86
CA ALA A 266 -25.73 -20.47 9.82
C ALA A 266 -24.72 -19.32 9.67
N VAL A 267 -25.20 -18.08 9.51
CA VAL A 267 -24.33 -16.88 9.46
C VAL A 267 -23.51 -16.73 10.74
N ALA A 268 -24.16 -16.84 11.91
CA ALA A 268 -23.45 -16.71 13.18
C ALA A 268 -22.38 -17.79 13.39
N LYS A 269 -22.61 -19.01 12.86
CA LYS A 269 -21.62 -20.10 12.90
C LYS A 269 -20.43 -19.80 12.01
N ALA A 270 -20.66 -19.32 10.78
CA ALA A 270 -19.61 -18.94 9.85
C ALA A 270 -18.68 -17.86 10.42
N LEU A 271 -19.24 -16.86 11.11
CA LEU A 271 -18.50 -15.77 11.73
C LEU A 271 -17.78 -16.14 13.04
N LYS A 272 -18.04 -17.34 13.60
CA LYS A 272 -17.47 -17.75 14.90
C LYS A 272 -16.03 -18.23 14.83
N ASP A 273 -15.54 -18.62 13.67
CA ASP A 273 -14.17 -19.09 13.55
C ASP A 273 -13.20 -17.92 13.37
N PRO A 274 -12.47 -17.50 14.44
CA PRO A 274 -11.53 -16.40 14.32
C PRO A 274 -10.32 -16.75 13.45
N GLN A 275 -10.05 -18.03 13.18
CA GLN A 275 -8.94 -18.43 12.33
C GLN A 275 -9.24 -18.14 10.87
N ILE A 276 -10.44 -18.43 10.40
CA ILE A 276 -10.88 -18.10 9.03
C ILE A 276 -10.80 -16.58 8.82
N LEU A 277 -11.38 -15.80 9.72
CA LEU A 277 -11.33 -14.34 9.61
C LEU A 277 -9.91 -13.77 9.62
N ASN A 278 -9.00 -14.36 10.41
CA ASN A 278 -7.61 -13.93 10.42
C ASN A 278 -6.87 -14.33 9.13
N CYS A 279 -7.17 -15.49 8.54
CA CYS A 279 -6.64 -15.88 7.25
C CYS A 279 -7.11 -14.93 6.16
N LEU A 280 -8.42 -14.72 6.02
CA LEU A 280 -9.01 -13.80 5.06
C LEU A 280 -8.45 -12.37 5.20
N LEU A 281 -8.24 -11.90 6.45
CA LEU A 281 -7.62 -10.60 6.68
C LEU A 281 -6.19 -10.55 6.14
N GLY A 282 -5.38 -11.58 6.40
CA GLY A 282 -4.01 -11.64 5.91
C GLY A 282 -3.93 -11.73 4.39
N GLU A 283 -4.78 -12.50 3.77
CA GLU A 283 -4.95 -12.64 2.32
C GLU A 283 -5.35 -11.28 1.70
N THR A 284 -6.43 -10.67 2.18
CA THR A 284 -6.88 -9.31 1.74
C THR A 284 -5.78 -8.26 1.87
N LEU A 285 -5.03 -8.25 2.97
CA LEU A 285 -3.96 -7.27 3.19
C LEU A 285 -2.75 -7.48 2.29
N THR A 286 -2.51 -8.70 1.83
CA THR A 286 -1.39 -9.05 0.94
C THR A 286 -1.78 -9.12 -0.53
N GLU A 287 -3.06 -9.11 -0.87
CA GLU A 287 -3.52 -9.15 -2.25
C GLU A 287 -2.86 -8.04 -3.09
N PRO A 288 -2.26 -8.38 -4.24
CA PRO A 288 -1.69 -7.41 -5.15
C PRO A 288 -2.76 -6.47 -5.72
N LYS A 289 -2.39 -5.23 -6.01
CA LYS A 289 -3.29 -4.33 -6.75
C LYS A 289 -3.50 -4.89 -8.17
N PRO A 290 -4.65 -4.65 -8.83
CA PRO A 290 -4.94 -5.17 -10.17
C PRO A 290 -3.93 -4.80 -11.26
N SER A 291 -3.14 -3.73 -11.03
CA SER A 291 -2.07 -3.28 -11.92
C SER A 291 -0.71 -3.91 -11.63
N VAL A 292 -0.63 -4.82 -10.66
CA VAL A 292 0.61 -5.50 -10.28
C VAL A 292 0.63 -6.88 -10.93
N TRP A 293 1.67 -7.16 -11.67
CA TRP A 293 2.00 -8.49 -12.16
C TRP A 293 3.45 -8.78 -11.83
N PHE A 294 3.79 -10.04 -11.89
CA PHE A 294 5.13 -10.52 -11.63
C PHE A 294 5.74 -11.02 -12.94
N ASP A 295 7.06 -11.04 -13.00
CA ASP A 295 7.82 -11.55 -14.12
C ASP A 295 8.31 -12.97 -13.76
N PRO A 296 7.66 -14.05 -14.24
CA PRO A 296 8.12 -15.41 -14.02
C PRO A 296 9.50 -15.62 -14.62
N PRO A 297 10.32 -16.55 -14.06
CA PRO A 297 11.61 -16.91 -14.64
C PRO A 297 11.44 -17.47 -16.05
N ASP A 298 12.38 -17.18 -16.92
CA ASP A 298 12.39 -17.74 -18.28
C ASP A 298 12.92 -19.20 -18.29
N GLN A 299 12.96 -19.82 -19.48
CA GLN A 299 13.38 -21.23 -19.64
C GLN A 299 14.86 -21.44 -19.26
N ASP A 300 15.71 -20.44 -19.49
CA ASP A 300 17.13 -20.52 -19.13
C ASP A 300 17.29 -20.42 -17.61
N ASP A 301 16.55 -19.53 -16.96
CA ASP A 301 16.47 -19.41 -15.50
C ASP A 301 15.96 -20.70 -14.87
N LEU A 302 14.86 -21.28 -15.40
CA LEU A 302 14.29 -22.56 -14.90
C LEU A 302 15.32 -23.69 -14.98
N SER A 303 16.11 -23.75 -16.05
CA SER A 303 17.14 -24.78 -16.24
C SER A 303 18.37 -24.58 -15.38
N ALA A 304 18.67 -23.32 -15.02
CA ALA A 304 19.83 -22.95 -14.18
C ALA A 304 19.52 -22.95 -12.66
N PHE A 305 18.24 -23.10 -12.29
CA PHE A 305 17.82 -23.00 -10.90
C PHE A 305 18.50 -24.04 -9.98
N ALA A 306 19.17 -23.58 -8.98
CA ALA A 306 19.82 -24.40 -7.98
C ALA A 306 19.36 -24.02 -6.57
N TRP A 307 18.79 -24.97 -5.84
CA TRP A 307 18.43 -24.79 -4.44
C TRP A 307 19.41 -25.56 -3.54
N PRO A 308 19.85 -25.00 -2.38
CA PRO A 308 19.50 -23.68 -1.85
C PRO A 308 20.32 -22.55 -2.45
N CYS A 309 19.67 -21.41 -2.64
CA CYS A 309 20.30 -20.16 -3.06
C CYS A 309 19.89 -19.02 -2.13
N GLY A 310 20.53 -17.86 -2.24
CA GLY A 310 20.03 -16.64 -1.62
C GLY A 310 18.67 -16.25 -2.21
N VAL A 311 17.78 -15.73 -1.38
CA VAL A 311 16.41 -15.33 -1.75
C VAL A 311 16.24 -13.87 -1.50
N ARG A 312 15.72 -13.13 -2.47
CA ARG A 312 15.27 -11.73 -2.32
C ARG A 312 13.85 -11.60 -2.84
N LEU A 313 12.91 -11.16 -1.99
CA LEU A 313 11.54 -10.89 -2.44
C LEU A 313 11.53 -9.86 -3.57
N ASP A 314 10.69 -10.08 -4.58
CA ASP A 314 10.39 -9.04 -5.57
C ASP A 314 9.79 -7.82 -4.85
N ARG A 315 10.10 -6.61 -5.33
CA ARG A 315 9.62 -5.36 -4.71
C ARG A 315 8.10 -5.24 -4.69
N ARG A 316 7.41 -5.95 -5.57
CA ARG A 316 5.95 -5.99 -5.70
C ARG A 316 5.32 -7.00 -4.73
N THR A 317 6.11 -7.95 -4.22
CA THR A 317 5.64 -9.00 -3.32
C THR A 317 5.28 -8.45 -1.95
N LYS A 318 4.03 -8.67 -1.55
CA LYS A 318 3.54 -8.39 -0.21
C LYS A 318 3.58 -9.66 0.61
N MET A 319 4.34 -9.65 1.69
CA MET A 319 4.45 -10.78 2.59
C MET A 319 4.22 -10.32 4.02
N LEU A 320 3.23 -10.91 4.68
CA LEU A 320 2.86 -10.68 6.08
C LEU A 320 2.83 -12.00 6.84
N PHE A 321 2.65 -11.95 8.15
CA PHE A 321 2.46 -13.13 8.97
C PHE A 321 1.68 -12.83 10.25
N ASP A 322 1.03 -13.86 10.76
CA ASP A 322 0.51 -13.90 12.13
C ASP A 322 1.23 -14.99 12.96
N ALA A 323 0.62 -15.42 14.06
CA ALA A 323 1.20 -16.46 14.93
C ALA A 323 1.27 -17.86 14.29
N LYS A 324 0.49 -18.13 13.23
CA LYS A 324 0.31 -19.46 12.64
C LYS A 324 0.50 -19.51 11.13
N HIS A 325 0.34 -18.37 10.46
CA HIS A 325 0.30 -18.28 9.01
C HIS A 325 1.32 -17.29 8.47
N ILE A 326 1.76 -17.58 7.26
CA ILE A 326 2.47 -16.68 6.36
C ILE A 326 1.47 -16.32 5.26
N PHE A 327 1.38 -15.05 4.93
CA PHE A 327 0.52 -14.52 3.87
C PHE A 327 1.41 -13.93 2.78
N VAL A 328 1.20 -14.31 1.54
CA VAL A 328 1.96 -13.84 0.40
C VAL A 328 1.01 -13.61 -0.77
N ASN A 329 0.96 -12.38 -1.26
CA ASN A 329 0.23 -12.02 -2.49
C ASN A 329 -1.22 -12.54 -2.57
N GLY A 330 -1.94 -12.52 -1.46
CA GLY A 330 -3.34 -12.96 -1.38
C GLY A 330 -3.51 -14.42 -0.94
N GLU A 331 -2.43 -15.16 -0.76
CA GLU A 331 -2.48 -16.56 -0.33
C GLU A 331 -2.03 -16.73 1.12
N SER A 332 -2.55 -17.76 1.79
CA SER A 332 -2.18 -18.11 3.17
C SER A 332 -1.56 -19.49 3.28
N PHE A 333 -0.50 -19.61 4.08
CA PHE A 333 0.26 -20.84 4.29
C PHE A 333 0.48 -21.06 5.77
N ARG A 334 0.18 -22.27 6.26
CA ARG A 334 0.51 -22.63 7.64
C ARG A 334 2.00 -22.95 7.76
N ALA A 335 2.65 -22.31 8.69
CA ALA A 335 4.05 -22.57 9.00
C ALA A 335 4.26 -22.76 10.50
N ALA A 336 5.16 -23.65 10.85
CA ALA A 336 5.50 -23.96 12.25
C ALA A 336 7.02 -24.14 12.43
N GLY A 337 7.48 -24.09 13.67
CA GLY A 337 8.85 -24.43 14.02
C GLY A 337 9.91 -23.55 13.36
N ARG A 338 10.87 -24.18 12.68
CA ARG A 338 11.99 -23.51 12.01
C ARG A 338 11.54 -22.80 10.74
N ASP A 339 10.66 -23.42 9.95
CA ASP A 339 10.15 -22.82 8.70
C ASP A 339 9.42 -21.52 8.99
N ALA A 340 8.54 -21.48 10.00
CA ALA A 340 7.86 -20.26 10.40
C ALA A 340 8.86 -19.14 10.74
N LYS A 341 9.93 -19.44 11.47
CA LYS A 341 10.95 -18.44 11.83
C LYS A 341 11.68 -17.89 10.61
N LEU A 342 12.06 -18.75 9.68
CA LEU A 342 12.76 -18.36 8.46
C LEU A 342 11.86 -17.57 7.51
N LEU A 343 10.60 -17.98 7.31
CA LEU A 343 9.65 -17.28 6.49
C LEU A 343 9.23 -15.94 7.11
N GLN A 344 9.08 -15.85 8.44
CA GLN A 344 8.88 -14.58 9.14
C GLN A 344 10.10 -13.66 9.01
N LYS A 345 11.32 -14.24 9.02
CA LYS A 345 12.53 -13.46 8.72
C LYS A 345 12.49 -12.91 7.30
N LEU A 346 12.15 -13.75 6.30
CA LEU A 346 11.99 -13.33 4.91
C LEU A 346 10.98 -12.18 4.79
N ALA A 347 9.82 -12.28 5.44
CA ALA A 347 8.82 -11.22 5.46
C ALA A 347 9.37 -9.90 6.04
N ASN A 348 10.15 -9.99 7.14
CA ASN A 348 10.70 -8.82 7.82
C ASN A 348 11.90 -8.21 7.10
N GLU A 349 12.83 -9.02 6.63
CA GLU A 349 14.11 -8.57 6.07
C GLU A 349 14.09 -8.46 4.55
N LYS A 350 13.08 -9.10 3.90
CA LYS A 350 12.90 -9.19 2.44
C LYS A 350 13.97 -10.04 1.74
N TYR A 351 14.83 -10.71 2.50
CA TYR A 351 15.83 -11.63 1.97
C TYR A 351 16.15 -12.77 2.95
N LEU A 352 16.68 -13.86 2.41
CA LEU A 352 17.40 -14.93 3.14
C LEU A 352 18.73 -15.20 2.46
N THR A 353 19.75 -15.51 3.24
CA THR A 353 21.00 -16.06 2.70
C THR A 353 20.82 -17.51 2.24
N ALA A 354 21.68 -18.02 1.35
CA ALA A 354 21.65 -19.42 0.93
C ALA A 354 21.74 -20.40 2.12
N LYS A 355 22.55 -20.06 3.12
CA LYS A 355 22.68 -20.83 4.38
C LYS A 355 21.37 -20.86 5.18
N GLU A 356 20.62 -19.78 5.23
CA GLU A 356 19.31 -19.74 5.89
C GLU A 356 18.27 -20.50 5.08
N ALA A 357 18.25 -20.30 3.77
CA ALA A 357 17.36 -21.02 2.86
C ALA A 357 17.57 -22.54 2.93
N SER A 358 18.83 -23.02 3.08
CA SER A 358 19.12 -24.44 3.30
C SER A 358 18.54 -25.02 4.60
N GLY A 359 18.10 -24.14 5.49
CA GLY A 359 17.48 -24.53 6.75
C GLY A 359 15.97 -24.78 6.66
N LEU A 360 15.34 -24.50 5.54
CA LEU A 360 13.93 -24.80 5.30
C LEU A 360 13.73 -26.33 5.11
N SER A 361 12.57 -26.82 5.51
CA SER A 361 12.16 -28.21 5.23
C SER A 361 11.94 -28.41 3.73
N GLU A 362 11.89 -29.65 3.30
CA GLU A 362 11.61 -30.00 1.91
C GLU A 362 10.27 -29.39 1.42
N ALA A 363 9.22 -29.47 2.25
CA ALA A 363 7.92 -28.89 1.94
C ALA A 363 7.99 -27.35 1.78
N ALA A 364 8.71 -26.67 2.68
CA ALA A 364 8.90 -25.23 2.58
C ALA A 364 9.79 -24.84 1.38
N ALA A 365 10.80 -25.67 1.05
CA ALA A 365 11.62 -25.46 -0.15
C ALA A 365 10.83 -25.63 -1.45
N GLN A 366 9.90 -26.59 -1.51
CA GLN A 366 8.97 -26.76 -2.63
C GLN A 366 8.03 -25.56 -2.77
N LEU A 367 7.52 -25.05 -1.66
CA LEU A 367 6.71 -23.83 -1.64
C LEU A 367 7.51 -22.61 -2.12
N MET A 368 8.75 -22.46 -1.67
CA MET A 368 9.63 -21.39 -2.15
C MET A 368 9.89 -21.50 -3.65
N LYS A 369 10.04 -22.73 -4.18
CA LYS A 369 10.18 -22.93 -5.62
C LYS A 369 8.93 -22.49 -6.38
N ALA A 370 7.73 -22.86 -5.92
CA ALA A 370 6.48 -22.41 -6.53
C ALA A 370 6.36 -20.86 -6.54
N TRP A 371 6.70 -20.20 -5.45
CA TRP A 371 6.72 -18.73 -5.40
C TRP A 371 7.75 -18.10 -6.34
N TRP A 372 8.86 -18.78 -6.58
CA TRP A 372 9.84 -18.33 -7.56
C TRP A 372 9.32 -18.48 -8.99
N GLU A 373 8.68 -19.60 -9.31
CA GLU A 373 8.04 -19.84 -10.61
C GLU A 373 6.94 -18.80 -10.93
N GLU A 374 6.30 -18.22 -9.89
CA GLU A 374 5.37 -17.09 -10.00
C GLU A 374 6.08 -15.72 -10.05
N GLY A 375 7.40 -15.65 -9.94
CA GLY A 375 8.16 -14.40 -9.93
C GLY A 375 8.08 -13.60 -8.63
N TRP A 376 7.64 -14.22 -7.52
CA TRP A 376 7.47 -13.50 -6.25
C TRP A 376 8.79 -13.23 -5.53
N TRP A 377 9.85 -13.89 -5.89
CA TRP A 377 11.19 -13.63 -5.42
C TRP A 377 12.24 -14.01 -6.49
N HIS A 378 13.46 -13.51 -6.32
CA HIS A 378 14.58 -13.73 -7.23
C HIS A 378 15.78 -14.34 -6.49
N PRO A 379 16.57 -15.23 -7.14
CA PRO A 379 17.85 -15.65 -6.64
C PRO A 379 18.77 -14.46 -6.36
N SER A 380 19.53 -14.53 -5.30
CA SER A 380 20.44 -13.45 -4.88
C SER A 380 21.77 -14.02 -4.43
N ASP A 381 22.87 -13.51 -5.00
CA ASP A 381 24.22 -13.81 -4.59
C ASP A 381 24.68 -13.02 -3.34
N LEU A 382 23.72 -12.56 -2.52
CA LEU A 382 24.06 -11.88 -1.26
C LEU A 382 24.87 -12.83 -0.36
N ILE A 383 26.18 -12.79 -0.53
CA ILE A 383 27.18 -13.38 0.33
C ILE A 383 27.12 -12.67 1.68
N GLU A 384 27.41 -13.36 2.76
CA GLU A 384 27.41 -12.96 4.18
C GLU A 384 28.23 -11.69 4.53
N ASN A 385 28.45 -10.76 3.62
CA ASN A 385 29.25 -9.57 3.87
C ASN A 385 28.37 -8.33 3.96
N GLY A 386 28.27 -7.87 5.20
CA GLY A 386 27.63 -6.66 5.67
C GLY A 386 27.42 -5.55 4.64
N MET A 387 26.18 -5.16 4.49
CA MET A 387 25.86 -3.83 4.02
C MET A 387 26.37 -2.83 5.05
N THR A 388 27.52 -2.20 4.76
CA THR A 388 27.93 -0.92 5.37
C THR A 388 27.03 0.21 4.89
#